data_c559aa2484cf4447469043e9e5cb187c
#
_entry.id   c559aa2484cf4447469043e9e5cb187c
#
_cell.length_a   1.000
_cell.length_b   1.000
_cell.length_c   1.000
_cell.angle_alpha   90.00
_cell.angle_beta   90.00
_cell.angle_gamma   90.00
#
_symmetry.space_group_name_H-M   'P 1'
#
loop_
_entity.id
_entity.type
_entity.pdbx_description
1 polymer ?
#
loop_
_entity_poly.entity_id
_entity_poly.type
_entity_poly.pdbx_seq_one_letter_code
_entity_poly.pdbx_strand_id
1 'polypeptide(L)'
;MPKEIDWENNRFEVSGGPRRLKITPKQSGTVIIPKMQTKFFLEEIKRQDGELHLEFPRGFQDEPDLKETAKRELLEETNLKAEKFSYLGTVMQDSGLINGDTAVYLAEINDLNQTVVLQKSEKIVGYKIVNLVQLLELVKQNKIVDGYTLSAILKYIAHYGENVTSKLSDNVFSIDNLADLM
;
A
#
# COMPACT_ATOMS: atom_id res chain seq x y z
N MET A 1 28.78 -22.88 19.82
CA MET A 1 27.38 -22.40 19.92
C MET A 1 27.07 -21.60 18.69
N PRO A 2 25.91 -21.75 18.07
CA PRO A 2 25.52 -20.89 16.96
C PRO A 2 25.47 -19.43 17.46
N LYS A 3 26.03 -18.52 16.68
CA LYS A 3 26.11 -17.10 17.02
C LYS A 3 24.71 -16.51 17.02
N GLU A 4 24.22 -15.98 18.15
CA GLU A 4 23.00 -15.20 18.20
C GLU A 4 23.24 -13.90 17.46
N ILE A 5 22.24 -13.50 16.65
CA ILE A 5 22.21 -12.21 15.99
C ILE A 5 21.47 -11.27 16.94
N ASP A 6 22.12 -10.19 17.31
CA ASP A 6 21.56 -9.10 18.07
C ASP A 6 22.08 -7.80 17.46
N TRP A 7 21.20 -7.11 16.73
CA TRP A 7 21.53 -5.89 16.00
C TRP A 7 20.36 -4.93 16.01
N GLU A 8 20.63 -3.66 16.18
CA GLU A 8 19.61 -2.63 16.12
C GLU A 8 20.11 -1.35 15.44
N ASN A 9 19.15 -0.59 14.95
CA ASN A 9 19.32 0.80 14.57
C ASN A 9 18.13 1.64 15.13
N ASN A 10 17.97 2.87 14.67
CA ASN A 10 16.89 3.74 15.13
C ASN A 10 15.48 3.27 14.68
N ARG A 11 15.37 2.34 13.72
CA ARG A 11 14.09 1.87 13.16
C ARG A 11 13.79 0.40 13.45
N PHE A 12 14.80 -0.44 13.62
CA PHE A 12 14.63 -1.89 13.73
C PHE A 12 15.51 -2.51 14.81
N GLU A 13 14.98 -3.55 15.43
CA GLU A 13 15.73 -4.56 16.17
C GLU A 13 15.71 -5.86 15.38
N VAL A 14 16.87 -6.53 15.28
CA VAL A 14 17.03 -7.83 14.63
C VAL A 14 17.61 -8.77 15.65
N SER A 15 16.87 -9.82 16.00
CA SER A 15 17.31 -10.81 16.97
C SER A 15 17.12 -12.23 16.44
N GLY A 16 17.85 -13.19 17.00
CA GLY A 16 17.66 -14.58 16.68
C GLY A 16 18.94 -15.35 16.48
N GLY A 17 18.82 -16.55 15.94
CA GLY A 17 19.91 -17.48 15.71
C GLY A 17 19.72 -18.24 14.39
N PRO A 18 20.52 -19.28 14.11
CA PRO A 18 20.58 -19.92 12.79
C PRO A 18 19.28 -20.51 12.25
N ARG A 19 18.26 -20.66 13.11
CA ARG A 19 16.97 -21.24 12.75
C ARG A 19 15.79 -20.30 12.96
N ARG A 20 16.00 -19.13 13.55
CA ARG A 20 14.97 -18.15 13.83
C ARG A 20 15.56 -16.76 13.74
N LEU A 21 15.09 -15.99 12.79
CA LEU A 21 15.33 -14.56 12.70
C LEU A 21 14.02 -13.84 13.04
N LYS A 22 14.14 -12.75 13.77
CA LYS A 22 13.02 -11.87 14.09
C LYS A 22 13.46 -10.43 13.82
N ILE A 23 12.67 -9.72 13.05
CA ILE A 23 12.81 -8.28 12.81
C ILE A 23 11.66 -7.58 13.53
N THR A 24 11.99 -6.68 14.44
CA THR A 24 10.99 -5.91 15.19
C THR A 24 11.14 -4.44 14.83
N PRO A 25 10.17 -3.84 14.13
CA PRO A 25 10.12 -2.39 13.98
C PRO A 25 9.95 -1.72 15.35
N LYS A 26 10.71 -0.66 15.62
CA LYS A 26 10.60 0.12 16.86
C LYS A 26 9.38 1.04 16.87
N GLN A 27 8.78 1.22 15.71
CA GLN A 27 7.59 2.06 15.50
C GLN A 27 6.62 1.32 14.58
N SER A 28 5.33 1.50 14.80
CA SER A 28 4.30 1.05 13.86
C SER A 28 4.41 1.82 12.54
N GLY A 29 3.77 1.32 11.50
CA GLY A 29 3.73 1.97 10.20
C GLY A 29 2.30 2.22 9.73
N THR A 30 2.21 2.95 8.63
CA THR A 30 0.95 3.15 7.91
C THR A 30 1.15 2.95 6.41
N VAL A 31 0.17 2.38 5.74
CA VAL A 31 0.01 2.36 4.29
C VAL A 31 -1.29 3.09 3.94
N ILE A 32 -1.21 3.96 2.96
CA ILE A 32 -2.30 4.85 2.60
C ILE A 32 -2.82 4.46 1.21
N ILE A 33 -4.14 4.35 1.05
CA ILE A 33 -4.82 4.17 -0.22
C ILE A 33 -5.35 5.53 -0.67
N PRO A 34 -4.62 6.29 -1.50
CA PRO A 34 -5.12 7.57 -1.99
C PRO A 34 -6.18 7.32 -3.05
N LYS A 35 -7.41 7.75 -2.77
CA LYS A 35 -8.56 7.58 -3.65
C LYS A 35 -9.11 8.94 -4.11
N MET A 36 -9.00 9.18 -5.41
CA MET A 36 -9.48 10.37 -6.10
C MET A 36 -10.78 10.01 -6.83
N GLN A 37 -11.92 10.27 -6.22
CA GLN A 37 -13.25 9.82 -6.69
C GLN A 37 -13.30 8.29 -6.88
N THR A 38 -13.24 7.79 -8.12
CA THR A 38 -13.25 6.35 -8.46
C THR A 38 -11.87 5.80 -8.81
N LYS A 39 -10.82 6.63 -8.73
CA LYS A 39 -9.45 6.28 -9.13
C LYS A 39 -8.52 6.21 -7.92
N PHE A 40 -7.48 5.43 -8.03
CA PHE A 40 -6.43 5.22 -7.04
C PHE A 40 -5.12 5.79 -7.54
N PHE A 41 -4.38 6.43 -6.67
CA PHE A 41 -3.04 6.91 -6.95
C PHE A 41 -2.03 5.87 -6.46
N LEU A 42 -1.05 5.56 -7.30
CA LEU A 42 0.08 4.68 -7.01
C LEU A 42 1.37 5.43 -7.33
N GLU A 43 2.38 5.25 -6.51
CA GLU A 43 3.73 5.72 -6.74
C GLU A 43 4.53 4.72 -7.58
N GLU A 44 5.40 5.23 -8.44
CA GLU A 44 6.45 4.45 -9.09
C GLU A 44 7.75 4.66 -8.32
N ILE A 45 8.17 3.65 -7.57
CA ILE A 45 9.31 3.73 -6.66
C ILE A 45 10.43 2.84 -7.18
N LYS A 46 11.66 3.36 -7.20
CA LYS A 46 12.84 2.55 -7.49
C LYS A 46 13.34 1.90 -6.21
N ARG A 47 13.19 0.58 -6.08
CA ARG A 47 13.60 -0.19 -4.91
C ARG A 47 15.07 -0.67 -5.01
N GLN A 48 15.55 -1.36 -3.95
CA GLN A 48 16.95 -1.82 -3.85
C GLN A 48 17.32 -2.89 -4.88
N ASP A 49 16.36 -3.63 -5.42
CA ASP A 49 16.52 -4.57 -6.53
C ASP A 49 16.82 -3.89 -7.86
N GLY A 50 16.70 -2.56 -7.91
CA GLY A 50 16.89 -1.74 -9.10
C GLY A 50 15.65 -1.60 -9.97
N GLU A 51 14.58 -2.32 -9.66
CA GLU A 51 13.33 -2.33 -10.40
C GLU A 51 12.38 -1.21 -9.97
N LEU A 52 11.43 -0.88 -10.84
CA LEU A 52 10.34 0.05 -10.55
C LEU A 52 9.14 -0.72 -10.03
N HIS A 53 8.72 -0.37 -8.82
CA HIS A 53 7.55 -0.94 -8.16
C HIS A 53 6.41 0.06 -8.15
N LEU A 54 5.18 -0.44 -8.30
CA LEU A 54 3.95 0.33 -8.10
C LEU A 54 3.46 0.07 -6.68
N GLU A 55 3.45 1.10 -5.86
CA GLU A 55 3.11 0.99 -4.44
C GLU A 55 2.16 2.09 -3.99
N PHE A 56 1.45 1.86 -2.91
CA PHE A 56 0.77 2.90 -2.18
C PHE A 56 1.74 3.64 -1.25
N PRO A 57 1.55 4.97 -1.03
CA PRO A 57 2.31 5.73 -0.05
C PRO A 57 2.33 5.06 1.32
N ARG A 58 3.47 5.08 1.99
CA ARG A 58 3.63 4.47 3.31
C ARG A 58 4.81 5.01 4.10
N GLY A 59 4.69 5.03 5.42
CA GLY A 59 5.79 5.42 6.28
C GLY A 59 5.68 4.92 7.70
N PHE A 60 6.73 5.20 8.47
CA PHE A 60 6.80 4.88 9.89
C PHE A 60 6.17 5.98 10.73
N GLN A 61 5.64 5.57 11.88
CA GLN A 61 5.04 6.46 12.84
C GLN A 61 6.11 7.36 13.49
N ASP A 62 6.04 8.65 13.19
CA ASP A 62 6.80 9.69 13.88
C ASP A 62 5.86 10.62 14.69
N GLU A 63 4.55 10.46 14.49
CA GLU A 63 3.48 11.20 15.14
C GLU A 63 2.79 10.36 16.25
N PRO A 64 2.15 11.00 17.24
CA PRO A 64 1.44 10.26 18.30
C PRO A 64 0.30 9.36 17.79
N ASP A 65 -0.29 9.70 16.65
CA ASP A 65 -1.41 8.99 16.03
C ASP A 65 -1.05 8.53 14.61
N LEU A 66 -1.29 7.26 14.29
CA LEU A 66 -1.08 6.68 12.96
C LEU A 66 -1.88 7.37 11.85
N LYS A 67 -3.02 7.98 12.18
CA LYS A 67 -3.77 8.78 11.20
C LYS A 67 -3.05 10.08 10.85
N GLU A 68 -2.43 10.74 11.82
CA GLU A 68 -1.61 11.94 11.55
C GLU A 68 -0.36 11.55 10.76
N THR A 69 0.27 10.42 11.07
CA THR A 69 1.33 9.82 10.26
C THR A 69 0.86 9.61 8.80
N ALA A 70 -0.33 9.02 8.60
CA ALA A 70 -0.87 8.80 7.26
C ALA A 70 -1.09 10.11 6.47
N LYS A 71 -1.54 11.16 7.14
CA LYS A 71 -1.70 12.49 6.53
C LYS A 71 -0.36 13.09 6.12
N ARG A 72 0.63 13.01 7.00
CA ARG A 72 1.97 13.52 6.78
C ARG A 72 2.64 12.80 5.60
N GLU A 73 2.66 11.48 5.61
CA GLU A 73 3.27 10.67 4.56
C GLU A 73 2.63 10.94 3.19
N LEU A 74 1.29 10.96 3.11
CA LEU A 74 0.60 11.30 1.86
C LEU A 74 1.02 12.70 1.34
N LEU A 75 1.11 13.68 2.24
CA LEU A 75 1.50 15.04 1.86
C LEU A 75 2.97 15.11 1.44
N GLU A 76 3.88 14.47 2.19
CA GLU A 76 5.33 14.52 1.93
C GLU A 76 5.68 13.80 0.62
N GLU A 77 5.14 12.60 0.39
CA GLU A 77 5.47 11.79 -0.78
C GLU A 77 4.83 12.31 -2.07
N THR A 78 3.60 12.88 -1.98
CA THR A 78 2.80 13.19 -3.17
C THR A 78 2.35 14.66 -3.29
N ASN A 79 2.44 15.45 -2.23
CA ASN A 79 1.81 16.77 -2.07
C ASN A 79 0.27 16.74 -2.14
N LEU A 80 -0.36 15.59 -2.00
CA LEU A 80 -1.81 15.47 -1.98
C LEU A 80 -2.37 15.61 -0.56
N LYS A 81 -3.53 16.26 -0.45
CA LYS A 81 -4.30 16.39 0.79
C LYS A 81 -5.63 15.69 0.61
N ALA A 82 -5.96 14.84 1.57
CA ALA A 82 -7.25 14.16 1.60
C ALA A 82 -8.16 14.80 2.67
N GLU A 83 -9.44 14.89 2.38
CA GLU A 83 -10.45 15.45 3.30
C GLU A 83 -10.83 14.46 4.39
N LYS A 84 -10.69 13.16 4.08
CA LYS A 84 -11.09 12.12 5.01
C LYS A 84 -10.12 10.96 5.00
N PHE A 85 -9.78 10.46 6.19
CA PHE A 85 -9.03 9.24 6.41
C PHE A 85 -9.89 8.23 7.16
N SER A 86 -10.10 7.06 6.55
CA SER A 86 -10.85 5.94 7.14
C SER A 86 -9.91 4.77 7.42
N TYR A 87 -9.88 4.33 8.68
CA TYR A 87 -9.09 3.16 9.09
C TYR A 87 -9.74 1.86 8.59
N LEU A 88 -8.98 1.02 7.90
CA LEU A 88 -9.43 -0.25 7.32
C LEU A 88 -8.87 -1.48 8.05
N GLY A 89 -8.16 -1.30 9.15
CA GLY A 89 -7.54 -2.37 9.90
C GLY A 89 -6.02 -2.39 9.79
N THR A 90 -5.40 -3.44 10.31
CA THR A 90 -3.94 -3.66 10.25
C THR A 90 -3.59 -4.81 9.31
N VAL A 91 -2.33 -4.80 8.88
CA VAL A 91 -1.70 -5.88 8.12
C VAL A 91 -0.36 -6.24 8.75
N MET A 92 0.00 -7.51 8.71
CA MET A 92 1.33 -8.02 8.99
C MET A 92 1.89 -8.61 7.70
N GLN A 93 3.04 -8.13 7.25
CA GLN A 93 3.59 -8.53 5.97
C GLN A 93 4.14 -9.96 5.99
N ASP A 94 4.83 -10.31 7.07
CA ASP A 94 5.35 -11.65 7.32
C ASP A 94 5.37 -11.90 8.84
N SER A 95 4.33 -12.56 9.34
CA SER A 95 4.19 -12.85 10.77
C SER A 95 5.22 -13.84 11.32
N GLY A 96 5.94 -14.55 10.45
CA GLY A 96 7.01 -15.46 10.85
C GLY A 96 8.37 -14.78 11.04
N LEU A 97 8.57 -13.65 10.38
CA LEU A 97 9.84 -12.91 10.36
C LEU A 97 9.73 -11.53 11.00
N ILE A 98 8.64 -10.79 10.69
CA ILE A 98 8.47 -9.40 11.10
C ILE A 98 7.45 -9.33 12.25
N ASN A 99 7.92 -8.88 13.41
CA ASN A 99 7.07 -8.70 14.60
C ASN A 99 6.58 -7.25 14.69
N GLY A 100 5.69 -6.89 13.79
CA GLY A 100 5.08 -5.56 13.75
C GLY A 100 3.87 -5.54 12.85
N ASP A 101 3.00 -4.59 13.08
CA ASP A 101 1.82 -4.35 12.27
C ASP A 101 1.87 -2.98 11.61
N THR A 102 1.10 -2.82 10.55
CA THR A 102 0.99 -1.59 9.77
C THR A 102 -0.49 -1.27 9.59
N ALA A 103 -0.88 -0.06 9.96
CA ALA A 103 -2.24 0.42 9.78
C ALA A 103 -2.55 0.72 8.31
N VAL A 104 -3.74 0.37 7.86
CA VAL A 104 -4.23 0.69 6.51
C VAL A 104 -5.25 1.81 6.61
N TYR A 105 -5.01 2.90 5.88
CA TYR A 105 -5.93 4.03 5.77
C TYR A 105 -6.38 4.25 4.33
N LEU A 106 -7.69 4.41 4.13
CA LEU A 106 -8.23 5.01 2.90
C LEU A 106 -8.20 6.53 3.05
N ALA A 107 -7.55 7.22 2.12
CA ALA A 107 -7.50 8.67 2.03
C ALA A 107 -8.38 9.15 0.86
N GLU A 108 -9.53 9.79 1.17
CA GLU A 108 -10.48 10.28 0.16
C GLU A 108 -10.10 11.71 -0.24
N ILE A 109 -9.74 11.88 -1.51
CA ILE A 109 -9.28 13.14 -2.12
C ILE A 109 -10.39 13.64 -3.06
N ASN A 110 -11.04 14.74 -2.73
CA ASN A 110 -12.13 15.32 -3.50
C ASN A 110 -11.66 16.48 -4.39
N ASP A 111 -10.68 17.27 -3.91
CA ASP A 111 -10.07 18.32 -4.73
C ASP A 111 -9.10 17.71 -5.75
N LEU A 112 -9.52 17.67 -7.00
CA LEU A 112 -8.73 17.14 -8.12
C LEU A 112 -7.78 18.18 -8.75
N ASN A 113 -7.79 19.43 -8.29
CA ASN A 113 -6.93 20.50 -8.80
C ASN A 113 -5.57 20.53 -8.10
N GLN A 114 -5.31 19.61 -7.19
CA GLN A 114 -4.03 19.54 -6.48
C GLN A 114 -2.90 19.15 -7.42
N THR A 115 -1.76 19.81 -7.27
CA THR A 115 -0.56 19.49 -8.05
C THR A 115 0.23 18.39 -7.33
N VAL A 116 0.45 17.27 -8.00
CA VAL A 116 1.33 16.21 -7.51
C VAL A 116 2.78 16.68 -7.54
N VAL A 117 3.46 16.60 -6.41
CA VAL A 117 4.90 16.86 -6.29
C VAL A 117 5.52 15.66 -5.56
N LEU A 118 6.34 14.90 -6.26
CA LEU A 118 6.91 13.66 -5.74
C LEU A 118 8.16 13.92 -4.89
N GLN A 119 8.26 13.23 -3.77
CA GLN A 119 9.42 13.28 -2.88
C GLN A 119 10.59 12.48 -3.44
N LYS A 120 11.57 13.18 -4.02
CA LYS A 120 12.73 12.55 -4.68
C LYS A 120 13.65 11.79 -3.71
N SER A 121 13.71 12.18 -2.44
CA SER A 121 14.52 11.49 -1.41
C SER A 121 14.09 10.05 -1.19
N GLU A 122 12.80 9.73 -1.35
CA GLU A 122 12.24 8.38 -1.24
C GLU A 122 12.36 7.57 -2.55
N LYS A 123 13.08 8.09 -3.56
CA LYS A 123 13.24 7.47 -4.88
C LYS A 123 11.93 7.26 -5.65
N ILE A 124 10.93 8.08 -5.36
CA ILE A 124 9.69 8.14 -6.12
C ILE A 124 9.98 8.87 -7.42
N VAL A 125 9.85 8.16 -8.54
CA VAL A 125 10.25 8.65 -9.87
C VAL A 125 9.06 8.97 -10.77
N GLY A 126 7.86 8.50 -10.39
CA GLY A 126 6.64 8.69 -11.16
C GLY A 126 5.40 8.27 -10.36
N TYR A 127 4.25 8.33 -11.00
CA TYR A 127 2.99 7.86 -10.43
C TYR A 127 2.03 7.39 -11.51
N LYS A 128 1.04 6.59 -11.09
CA LYS A 128 -0.11 6.20 -11.91
C LYS A 128 -1.42 6.51 -11.20
N ILE A 129 -2.41 6.94 -11.98
CA ILE A 129 -3.78 7.09 -11.51
C ILE A 129 -4.65 6.11 -12.30
N VAL A 130 -5.23 5.13 -11.60
CA VAL A 130 -5.92 4.00 -12.20
C VAL A 130 -7.29 3.79 -11.55
N ASN A 131 -8.26 3.27 -12.30
CA ASN A 131 -9.50 2.80 -11.70
C ASN A 131 -9.31 1.40 -11.07
N LEU A 132 -10.33 0.89 -10.38
CA LEU A 132 -10.23 -0.40 -9.68
C LEU A 132 -9.97 -1.57 -10.64
N VAL A 133 -10.57 -1.59 -11.82
CA VAL A 133 -10.35 -2.66 -12.82
C VAL A 133 -8.90 -2.65 -13.30
N GLN A 134 -8.36 -1.48 -13.61
CA GLN A 134 -6.96 -1.30 -13.99
C GLN A 134 -6.02 -1.67 -12.84
N LEU A 135 -6.36 -1.32 -11.60
CA LEU A 135 -5.58 -1.68 -10.41
C LEU A 135 -5.48 -3.21 -10.26
N LEU A 136 -6.60 -3.92 -10.38
CA LEU A 136 -6.64 -5.39 -10.32
C LEU A 136 -5.92 -6.04 -11.50
N GLU A 137 -5.98 -5.45 -12.68
CA GLU A 137 -5.24 -5.94 -13.84
C GLU A 137 -3.72 -5.78 -13.63
N LEU A 138 -3.26 -4.68 -13.01
CA LEU A 138 -1.85 -4.52 -12.63
C LEU A 138 -1.39 -5.58 -11.61
N VAL A 139 -2.25 -5.97 -10.67
CA VAL A 139 -1.98 -7.08 -9.75
C VAL A 139 -1.87 -8.41 -10.53
N LYS A 140 -2.84 -8.71 -11.38
CA LYS A 140 -2.86 -9.93 -12.22
C LYS A 140 -1.62 -10.05 -13.11
N GLN A 141 -1.14 -8.93 -13.63
CA GLN A 141 0.06 -8.86 -14.49
C GLN A 141 1.37 -8.86 -13.70
N ASN A 142 1.36 -9.03 -12.39
CA ASN A 142 2.53 -8.92 -11.51
C ASN A 142 3.27 -7.57 -11.63
N LYS A 143 2.55 -6.47 -11.89
CA LYS A 143 3.08 -5.10 -11.86
C LYS A 143 3.00 -4.49 -10.47
N ILE A 144 2.08 -4.99 -9.64
CA ILE A 144 1.99 -4.69 -8.21
C ILE A 144 2.34 -5.99 -7.48
N VAL A 145 3.48 -6.00 -6.80
CA VAL A 145 4.01 -7.16 -6.06
C VAL A 145 4.31 -6.84 -4.60
N ASP A 146 4.28 -5.57 -4.22
CA ASP A 146 4.52 -5.14 -2.84
C ASP A 146 3.43 -5.67 -1.91
N GLY A 147 3.84 -6.37 -0.84
CA GLY A 147 2.91 -7.04 0.08
C GLY A 147 2.00 -6.07 0.85
N TYR A 148 2.47 -4.87 1.18
CA TYR A 148 1.66 -3.85 1.84
C TYR A 148 0.57 -3.33 0.92
N THR A 149 0.93 -3.02 -0.32
CA THR A 149 -0.01 -2.55 -1.35
C THR A 149 -1.06 -3.60 -1.67
N LEU A 150 -0.66 -4.87 -1.86
CA LEU A 150 -1.58 -5.99 -2.10
C LEU A 150 -2.55 -6.19 -0.93
N SER A 151 -2.04 -6.15 0.30
CA SER A 151 -2.86 -6.29 1.50
C SER A 151 -3.83 -5.11 1.67
N ALA A 152 -3.39 -3.89 1.36
CA ALA A 152 -4.23 -2.70 1.39
C ALA A 152 -5.36 -2.77 0.34
N ILE A 153 -5.07 -3.24 -0.88
CA ILE A 153 -6.09 -3.48 -1.92
C ILE A 153 -7.13 -4.49 -1.41
N LEU A 154 -6.70 -5.59 -0.79
CA LEU A 154 -7.62 -6.59 -0.22
C LEU A 154 -8.49 -5.99 0.89
N LYS A 155 -7.90 -5.18 1.80
CA LYS A 155 -8.67 -4.47 2.84
C LYS A 155 -9.71 -3.53 2.23
N TYR A 156 -9.34 -2.78 1.19
CA TYR A 156 -10.29 -1.92 0.48
C TYR A 156 -11.45 -2.70 -0.12
N ILE A 157 -11.16 -3.81 -0.81
CA ILE A 157 -12.18 -4.67 -1.41
C ILE A 157 -13.10 -5.27 -0.34
N ALA A 158 -12.55 -5.72 0.79
CA ALA A 158 -13.33 -6.29 1.88
C ALA A 158 -14.30 -5.29 2.52
N HIS A 159 -13.94 -3.99 2.59
CA HIS A 159 -14.80 -2.95 3.16
C HIS A 159 -15.82 -2.37 2.18
N TYR A 160 -15.51 -2.38 0.89
CA TYR A 160 -16.31 -1.68 -0.13
C TYR A 160 -16.76 -2.58 -1.28
N GLY A 161 -16.46 -3.88 -1.22
CA GLY A 161 -16.61 -4.83 -2.32
C GLY A 161 -18.05 -5.09 -2.75
N GLU A 162 -19.04 -4.95 -1.87
CA GLU A 162 -20.45 -5.07 -2.26
C GLU A 162 -20.84 -4.01 -3.29
N ASN A 163 -20.28 -2.80 -3.18
CA ASN A 163 -20.42 -1.74 -4.18
C ASN A 163 -19.53 -1.95 -5.40
N VAL A 164 -18.54 -2.84 -5.31
CA VAL A 164 -17.59 -3.17 -6.38
C VAL A 164 -18.15 -4.28 -7.25
N THR A 165 -18.73 -5.32 -6.67
CA THR A 165 -19.33 -6.44 -7.40
C THR A 165 -20.53 -6.01 -8.24
N SER A 166 -21.37 -5.12 -7.74
CA SER A 166 -22.47 -4.56 -8.54
C SER A 166 -21.96 -3.76 -9.75
N LYS A 167 -20.88 -2.99 -9.61
CA LYS A 167 -20.29 -2.22 -10.72
C LYS A 167 -19.43 -3.07 -11.66
N LEU A 168 -18.90 -4.19 -11.20
CA LEU A 168 -18.17 -5.16 -12.04
C LEU A 168 -19.15 -6.04 -12.81
N SER A 169 -20.28 -6.44 -12.22
CA SER A 169 -21.33 -7.18 -12.94
C SER A 169 -21.95 -6.36 -14.08
N ASP A 170 -22.08 -5.04 -13.90
CA ASP A 170 -22.62 -4.16 -14.95
C ASP A 170 -21.64 -3.91 -16.11
N ASN A 171 -20.33 -4.19 -15.93
CA ASN A 171 -19.29 -3.88 -16.92
C ASN A 171 -18.47 -5.09 -17.42
N VAL A 172 -18.55 -6.28 -16.80
CA VAL A 172 -17.61 -7.36 -17.07
C VAL A 172 -18.24 -8.71 -17.40
N PHE A 173 -19.48 -8.96 -17.07
CA PHE A 173 -20.11 -10.25 -17.36
C PHE A 173 -21.45 -10.13 -18.08
N SER A 174 -21.41 -9.80 -19.35
CA SER A 174 -22.23 -10.51 -20.29
C SER A 174 -21.52 -11.85 -20.57
N ILE A 175 -21.95 -12.93 -19.90
CA ILE A 175 -21.45 -14.30 -20.09
C ILE A 175 -21.73 -14.83 -21.50
N ASP A 176 -22.41 -14.07 -22.32
CA ASP A 176 -22.83 -14.45 -23.67
C ASP A 176 -21.70 -14.47 -24.72
N ASN A 177 -20.49 -13.97 -24.37
CA ASN A 177 -19.35 -13.96 -25.30
C ASN A 177 -18.32 -15.09 -25.05
N LEU A 178 -18.58 -16.06 -24.18
CA LEU A 178 -17.72 -17.23 -23.98
C LEU A 178 -17.98 -18.37 -24.98
N ALA A 179 -19.08 -18.29 -25.73
CA ALA A 179 -19.43 -19.30 -26.74
C ALA A 179 -18.64 -19.13 -28.07
N ASP A 180 -18.01 -17.94 -28.29
CA ASP A 180 -17.28 -17.65 -29.53
C ASP A 180 -15.77 -17.93 -29.44
N LEU A 181 -15.27 -18.51 -28.34
CA LEU A 181 -13.85 -18.84 -28.12
C LEU A 181 -13.59 -20.36 -27.94
N MET A 182 -14.52 -21.20 -28.34
CA MET A 182 -14.30 -22.68 -28.40
C MET A 182 -14.26 -23.18 -29.83
#